data_1cbad6c00ae200f29ce59c50f4936cfa
#
_entry.id   1cbad6c00ae200f29ce59c50f4936cfa
#
_cell.length_a   1.000
_cell.length_b   1.000
_cell.length_c   1.000
_cell.angle_alpha   90.00
_cell.angle_beta   90.00
_cell.angle_gamma   90.00
#
_symmetry.space_group_name_H-M   'P 1'
#
loop_
_entity.id
_entity.type
_entity.pdbx_description
1 polymer ?
#
loop_
_entity_poly.entity_id
_entity_poly.type
_entity_poly.pdbx_seq_one_letter_code
_entity_poly.pdbx_strand_id
1 'polypeptide(L)'
;MRLFLAIQLSPAVREALLTAQDALRRQGRGSFPPPENLHLTLAFLGEAEDPARARAALSEVSCRPFSLAVGGPPGHFGDLLW
;
A
#
# COMPACT_ATOMS: atom_id res chain seq x y z
N MET A 1 16.50 -9.66 5.05
CA MET A 1 15.47 -9.02 4.19
C MET A 1 14.59 -8.12 5.01
N ARG A 2 14.12 -7.06 4.42
CA ARG A 2 13.17 -6.17 5.07
C ARG A 2 11.76 -6.70 4.89
N LEU A 3 11.01 -6.72 5.98
CA LEU A 3 9.62 -7.19 5.98
C LEU A 3 8.67 -6.07 6.37
N PHE A 4 7.49 -6.11 5.79
CA PHE A 4 6.38 -5.24 6.19
C PHE A 4 5.06 -5.97 6.02
N LEU A 5 4.06 -5.55 6.79
CA LEU A 5 2.70 -6.02 6.66
C LEU A 5 1.90 -5.03 5.83
N ALA A 6 1.15 -5.52 4.87
CA ALA A 6 0.35 -4.67 4.01
C ALA A 6 -0.96 -5.34 3.61
N ILE A 7 -1.96 -4.52 3.32
CA ILE A 7 -3.21 -4.95 2.70
C ILE A 7 -3.08 -4.68 1.21
N GLN A 8 -3.32 -5.69 0.40
CA GLN A 8 -3.39 -5.51 -1.05
C GLN A 8 -4.75 -4.93 -1.42
N LEU A 9 -4.72 -3.99 -2.35
CA LEU A 9 -5.93 -3.32 -2.80
C LEU A 9 -6.68 -4.18 -3.80
N SER A 10 -8.02 -4.04 -3.82
CA SER A 10 -8.83 -4.70 -4.83
C SER A 10 -8.48 -4.18 -6.23
N PRO A 11 -8.77 -4.96 -7.29
CA PRO A 11 -8.53 -4.49 -8.66
C PRO A 11 -9.22 -3.17 -8.97
N ALA A 12 -10.46 -2.97 -8.49
CA ALA A 12 -11.21 -1.75 -8.72
C ALA A 12 -10.52 -0.53 -8.08
N VAL A 13 -10.05 -0.66 -6.84
CA VAL A 13 -9.35 0.42 -6.14
C VAL A 13 -8.01 0.70 -6.82
N ARG A 14 -7.29 -0.35 -7.20
CA ARG A 14 -6.01 -0.19 -7.91
C ARG A 14 -6.18 0.56 -9.22
N GLU A 15 -7.20 0.23 -10.00
CA GLU A 15 -7.52 0.93 -11.25
C GLU A 15 -7.82 2.40 -11.01
N ALA A 16 -8.60 2.72 -9.99
CA ALA A 16 -8.88 4.11 -9.64
C ALA A 16 -7.62 4.89 -9.29
N LEU A 17 -6.71 4.28 -8.54
CA LEU A 17 -5.43 4.91 -8.19
C LEU A 17 -4.52 5.10 -9.40
N LEU A 18 -4.49 4.13 -10.30
CA LEU A 18 -3.71 4.24 -11.54
C LEU A 18 -4.24 5.36 -12.43
N THR A 19 -5.55 5.53 -12.49
CA THR A 19 -6.17 6.64 -13.23
C THR A 19 -5.76 7.98 -12.62
N ALA A 20 -5.75 8.06 -11.29
CA ALA A 20 -5.30 9.27 -10.59
C ALA A 20 -3.82 9.56 -10.86
N GLN A 21 -2.96 8.54 -10.86
CA GLN A 21 -1.55 8.70 -11.19
C GLN A 21 -1.36 9.23 -12.62
N ASP A 22 -2.11 8.71 -13.57
CA ASP A 22 -2.03 9.15 -14.96
C ASP A 22 -2.42 10.62 -15.10
N ALA A 23 -3.45 11.06 -14.37
CA ALA A 23 -3.84 12.45 -14.36
C ALA A 23 -2.73 13.35 -13.80
N LEU A 24 -2.06 12.91 -12.75
CA LEU A 24 -0.94 13.64 -12.16
C LEU A 24 0.27 13.71 -13.09
N ARG A 25 0.58 12.63 -13.80
CA ARG A 25 1.67 12.60 -14.77
C ARG A 25 1.51 13.63 -15.87
N ARG A 26 0.27 13.91 -16.27
CA ARG A 26 -0.03 14.92 -17.29
C ARG A 26 0.21 16.34 -16.80
N GLN A 27 0.17 16.56 -15.49
CA GLN A 27 0.25 17.90 -14.90
C GLN A 27 1.63 18.23 -14.33
N GLY A 28 2.50 17.24 -14.15
CA GLY A 28 3.79 17.48 -13.53
C GLY A 28 4.77 16.35 -13.75
N ARG A 29 5.96 16.55 -13.20
CA ARG A 29 7.03 15.56 -13.23
C ARG A 29 7.15 14.92 -11.85
N GLY A 30 7.51 13.65 -11.83
CA GLY A 30 7.74 12.93 -10.59
C GLY A 30 7.98 11.47 -10.86
N SER A 31 8.34 10.76 -9.80
CA SER A 31 8.45 9.30 -9.82
C SER A 31 7.14 8.70 -9.32
N PHE A 32 6.65 7.72 -10.05
CA PHE A 32 5.41 7.03 -9.69
C PHE A 32 5.72 5.56 -9.47
N PRO A 33 5.27 4.98 -8.33
CA PRO A 33 5.50 3.56 -8.08
C PRO A 33 4.74 2.70 -9.10
N PRO A 34 5.27 1.52 -9.44
CA PRO A 34 4.57 0.59 -10.33
C PRO A 34 3.29 0.06 -9.66
N PRO A 35 2.33 -0.44 -10.46
CA PRO A 35 1.04 -0.92 -9.93
C PRO A 35 1.15 -1.94 -8.80
N GLU A 36 2.12 -2.84 -8.86
CA GLU A 36 2.33 -3.88 -7.85
C GLU A 36 2.77 -3.33 -6.49
N ASN A 37 3.22 -2.07 -6.44
CA ASN A 37 3.62 -1.43 -5.19
C ASN A 37 2.48 -0.66 -4.52
N LEU A 38 1.31 -0.62 -5.14
CA LEU A 38 0.14 0.03 -4.55
C LEU A 38 -0.48 -0.87 -3.50
N HIS A 39 -0.31 -0.51 -2.23
CA HIS A 39 -0.83 -1.27 -1.11
C HIS A 39 -0.96 -0.34 0.11
N LEU A 40 -1.66 -0.82 1.12
CA LEU A 40 -1.77 -0.12 2.40
C LEU A 40 -0.84 -0.80 3.41
N THR A 41 0.23 -0.13 3.79
CA THR A 41 1.17 -0.66 4.78
C THR A 41 0.59 -0.48 6.18
N LEU A 42 0.55 -1.59 6.93
CA LEU A 42 0.09 -1.58 8.32
C LEU A 42 1.25 -1.49 9.31
N ALA A 43 2.34 -2.13 9.01
CA ALA A 43 3.49 -2.15 9.91
C ALA A 43 4.78 -2.50 9.16
N PHE A 44 5.87 -1.85 9.54
CA PHE A 44 7.20 -2.24 9.10
C PHE A 44 7.82 -3.11 10.18
N LEU A 45 8.25 -4.31 9.81
CA LEU A 45 8.81 -5.30 10.73
C LEU A 45 10.33 -5.20 10.83
N GLY A 46 10.97 -4.47 9.89
CA GLY A 46 12.41 -4.31 9.87
C GLY A 46 13.13 -5.49 9.22
N GLU A 47 14.41 -5.62 9.56
CA GLU A 47 15.23 -6.70 9.01
C GLU A 47 14.89 -8.03 9.67
N ALA A 48 14.78 -9.07 8.85
CA ALA A 48 14.56 -10.44 9.31
C ALA A 48 15.28 -11.40 8.38
N GLU A 49 15.82 -12.49 8.95
CA GLU A 49 16.48 -13.51 8.16
C GLU A 49 15.49 -14.46 7.50
N ASP A 50 14.35 -14.69 8.17
CA ASP A 50 13.35 -15.65 7.72
C ASP A 50 11.95 -15.11 7.96
N PRO A 51 11.11 -15.02 6.91
CA PRO A 51 9.73 -14.56 7.05
C PRO A 51 8.80 -15.54 7.77
N ALA A 52 9.24 -16.75 8.06
CA ALA A 52 8.39 -17.80 8.64
C ALA A 52 7.78 -17.39 9.98
N ARG A 53 8.52 -16.70 10.83
CA ARG A 53 8.01 -16.25 12.14
C ARG A 53 6.89 -15.21 11.96
N ALA A 54 7.06 -14.28 11.04
CA ALA A 54 6.05 -13.29 10.73
C ALA A 54 4.79 -13.95 10.16
N ARG A 55 4.95 -14.91 9.26
CA ARG A 55 3.83 -15.66 8.70
C ARG A 55 3.09 -16.46 9.78
N ALA A 56 3.81 -17.08 10.70
CA ALA A 56 3.21 -17.84 11.78
C ALA A 56 2.38 -16.93 12.70
N ALA A 57 2.93 -15.76 13.05
CA ALA A 57 2.20 -14.78 13.85
C ALA A 57 0.97 -14.27 13.12
N LEU A 58 1.07 -14.03 11.81
CA LEU A 58 -0.05 -13.56 11.01
C LEU A 58 -1.18 -14.58 10.93
N SER A 59 -0.85 -15.88 10.89
CA SER A 59 -1.84 -16.94 10.82
C SER A 59 -2.71 -17.03 12.08
N GLU A 60 -2.25 -16.47 13.20
CA GLU A 60 -3.01 -16.44 14.46
C GLU A 60 -3.96 -15.24 14.53
N VAL A 61 -3.82 -14.28 13.60
CA VAL A 61 -4.69 -13.10 13.57
C VAL A 61 -6.06 -13.51 13.05
N SER A 62 -7.09 -13.12 13.79
CA SER A 62 -8.47 -13.37 13.42
C SER A 62 -9.29 -12.11 13.64
N CYS A 63 -10.03 -11.71 12.63
CA CYS A 63 -10.95 -10.60 12.75
C CYS A 63 -12.12 -10.80 11.79
N ARG A 64 -13.22 -10.09 12.06
CA ARG A 64 -14.35 -10.07 11.15
C ARG A 64 -13.99 -9.28 9.89
N PRO A 65 -14.41 -9.71 8.71
CA PRO A 65 -14.28 -8.88 7.52
C PRO A 65 -14.95 -7.53 7.72
N PHE A 66 -14.33 -6.48 7.21
CA PHE A 66 -14.87 -5.15 7.27
C PHE A 66 -14.62 -4.42 5.96
N SER A 67 -15.43 -3.40 5.70
CA SER A 67 -15.26 -2.58 4.50
C SER A 67 -14.19 -1.53 4.73
N LEU A 68 -13.33 -1.37 3.73
CA LEU A 68 -12.31 -0.34 3.74
C LEU A 68 -12.46 0.49 2.47
N ALA A 69 -12.61 1.80 2.62
CA ALA A 69 -12.72 2.71 1.50
C ALA A 69 -11.47 3.56 1.38
N VAL A 70 -11.03 3.77 0.14
CA VAL A 70 -9.92 4.66 -0.18
C VAL A 70 -10.52 5.87 -0.90
N GLY A 71 -10.24 7.08 -0.37
CA GLY A 71 -10.80 8.29 -0.94
C GLY A 71 -10.43 9.52 -0.12
N GLY A 72 -11.09 10.63 -0.46
CA GLY A 72 -10.83 11.90 0.19
C GLY A 72 -9.67 12.66 -0.46
N PRO A 73 -9.31 13.84 0.08
CA PRO A 73 -8.23 14.63 -0.49
C PRO A 73 -6.88 13.95 -0.30
N PRO A 74 -5.96 14.06 -1.28
CA PRO A 74 -4.62 13.53 -1.11
C PRO A 74 -3.84 14.35 -0.06
N GLY A 75 -2.86 13.70 0.55
CA GLY A 75 -1.96 14.35 1.48
C GLY A 75 -0.52 14.33 0.98
N HIS A 76 0.39 14.89 1.76
CA HIS A 76 1.80 14.89 1.40
C HIS A 76 2.71 14.89 2.62
N PHE A 77 3.91 14.33 2.42
CA PHE A 77 5.03 14.45 3.32
C PHE A 77 6.17 15.09 2.52
N GLY A 78 6.47 16.38 2.74
CA GLY A 78 7.46 17.06 1.91
C GLY A 78 7.07 16.97 0.43
N ASP A 79 7.95 16.39 -0.38
CA ASP A 79 7.74 16.20 -1.82
C ASP A 79 7.02 14.89 -2.16
N LEU A 80 6.66 14.10 -1.16
CA LEU A 80 5.97 12.83 -1.35
C LEU A 80 4.46 13.03 -1.23
N LEU A 81 3.72 12.62 -2.27
CA LEU A 81 2.26 12.64 -2.26
C LEU A 81 1.72 11.27 -1.86
N TRP A 82 0.60 11.28 -1.14
CA TRP A 82 -0.10 10.05 -0.75
C TRP A 82 -1.60 10.24 -0.75
#